data_8c201e8efc563ca217ef765f3254f339
#
_entry.id   8c201e8efc563ca217ef765f3254f339
#
_cell.length_a   1.000
_cell.length_b   1.000
_cell.length_c   1.000
_cell.angle_alpha   90.00
_cell.angle_beta   90.00
_cell.angle_gamma   90.00
#
_symmetry.space_group_name_H-M   'P 1'
#
loop_
_entity.id
_entity.type
_entity.pdbx_description
1 polymer ?
#
loop_
_entity_poly.entity_id
_entity_poly.type
_entity_poly.pdbx_seq_one_letter_code
_entity_poly.pdbx_strand_id
1 'polypeptide(L)'
;MRRKIIAALPCGTRGRTALLYRKPEPEKELRYPMYYLFAGGLQPQSVPPADGRGVLAILTPQEAHSAALPAGLSVPAAPADPHESQFCWLHIDRTGVTGHLRTPPRPNQPAHRLGFAWAGGGLLVVDHDKAAADCAARLTEQGAPLPDGPDSFLVALLLYLIRDDLPYIQQLETRLTDLEQAVLDNDTGRFLHRMSVIRKELNRTNRYYAQLCDFASTLLEDAEEQLSGHSKKRLNHFLRKVENLRGETRMLHEYATQISSEYQAQVDIDQNRVMKVLTIVTAIFLPLTLIAGWYGMNFPNILLLGWRYGYAAVAIVSALVVVLLIWYFKRKKWF
;
A
#
# COMPACT_ATOMS: atom_id res chain seq x y z
N MET A 1 -2.38 10.45 -27.12
CA MET A 1 -2.74 11.80 -27.60
C MET A 1 -4.04 11.73 -28.37
N ARG A 2 -5.16 12.05 -27.76
CA ARG A 2 -6.42 12.32 -28.49
C ARG A 2 -7.01 13.60 -27.92
N ARG A 3 -7.11 14.62 -28.78
CA ARG A 3 -7.58 15.97 -28.49
C ARG A 3 -9.08 15.98 -28.19
N LYS A 4 -9.46 16.65 -27.10
CA LYS A 4 -10.84 17.05 -26.81
C LYS A 4 -11.26 18.12 -27.80
N ILE A 5 -12.36 17.90 -28.51
CA ILE A 5 -13.08 18.94 -29.24
C ILE A 5 -14.17 19.45 -28.32
N ILE A 6 -14.04 20.70 -27.89
CA ILE A 6 -15.07 21.43 -27.16
C ILE A 6 -15.87 22.19 -28.21
N ALA A 7 -17.13 21.84 -28.40
CA ALA A 7 -18.09 22.65 -29.14
C ALA A 7 -18.81 23.57 -28.15
N ALA A 8 -18.58 24.87 -28.27
CA ALA A 8 -19.31 25.90 -27.56
C ALA A 8 -20.62 26.22 -28.29
N LEU A 9 -21.73 26.24 -27.58
CA LEU A 9 -23.03 26.80 -28.02
C LEU A 9 -23.36 28.05 -27.19
N PRO A 10 -24.03 29.05 -27.77
CA PRO A 10 -24.13 30.39 -27.22
C PRO A 10 -25.12 30.54 -26.06
N CYS A 11 -24.79 31.50 -25.25
CA CYS A 11 -25.45 31.91 -24.01
C CYS A 11 -26.86 32.47 -24.25
N GLY A 12 -27.81 32.02 -23.44
CA GLY A 12 -29.12 32.62 -23.24
C GLY A 12 -29.77 32.11 -21.95
N THR A 13 -29.75 32.98 -20.92
CA THR A 13 -30.60 32.96 -19.71
C THR A 13 -30.56 31.79 -18.75
N ARG A 14 -30.00 32.08 -17.57
CA ARG A 14 -30.31 31.52 -16.22
C ARG A 14 -30.50 30.01 -16.09
N GLY A 15 -29.53 29.39 -15.45
CA GLY A 15 -29.82 28.19 -14.68
C GLY A 15 -28.93 26.99 -14.99
N ARG A 16 -28.10 26.64 -14.03
CA ARG A 16 -27.49 25.33 -13.78
C ARG A 16 -26.88 24.60 -14.98
N THR A 17 -25.60 24.72 -15.13
CA THR A 17 -24.79 23.86 -16.01
C THR A 17 -24.86 22.43 -15.51
N ALA A 18 -25.80 21.64 -16.04
CA ALA A 18 -25.78 20.19 -15.91
C ALA A 18 -24.61 19.68 -16.78
N LEU A 19 -23.52 19.29 -16.16
CA LEU A 19 -22.50 18.46 -16.79
C LEU A 19 -23.17 17.13 -17.19
N LEU A 20 -23.57 17.04 -18.46
CA LEU A 20 -23.98 15.78 -19.07
C LEU A 20 -22.78 14.82 -19.03
N TYR A 21 -22.76 14.00 -18.00
CA TYR A 21 -21.92 12.81 -17.93
C TYR A 21 -22.37 11.88 -19.05
N ARG A 22 -21.69 11.93 -20.20
CA ARG A 22 -21.91 10.95 -21.27
C ARG A 22 -21.49 9.60 -20.68
N LYS A 23 -22.47 8.74 -20.44
CA LYS A 23 -22.25 7.34 -20.08
C LYS A 23 -21.22 6.79 -21.06
N PRO A 24 -20.10 6.17 -20.60
CA PRO A 24 -19.18 5.52 -21.52
C PRO A 24 -20.00 4.52 -22.34
N GLU A 25 -19.82 4.53 -23.65
CA GLU A 25 -20.36 3.49 -24.53
C GLU A 25 -19.93 2.14 -23.94
N PRO A 26 -20.79 1.12 -23.96
CA PRO A 26 -20.40 -0.21 -23.51
C PRO A 26 -19.14 -0.57 -24.32
N GLU A 27 -18.02 -0.75 -23.61
CA GLU A 27 -16.79 -1.30 -24.20
C GLU A 27 -17.24 -2.52 -25.01
N LYS A 28 -16.94 -2.50 -26.31
CA LYS A 28 -17.04 -3.69 -27.14
C LYS A 28 -16.34 -4.77 -26.37
N GLU A 29 -17.08 -5.77 -25.85
CA GLU A 29 -16.49 -6.98 -25.31
C GLU A 29 -15.58 -7.54 -26.39
N LEU A 30 -14.27 -7.24 -26.27
CA LEU A 30 -13.26 -7.96 -27.01
C LEU A 30 -13.41 -9.42 -26.53
N ARG A 31 -14.07 -10.24 -27.33
CA ARG A 31 -14.06 -11.69 -27.16
C ARG A 31 -12.62 -12.13 -27.41
N TYR A 32 -11.84 -12.27 -26.37
CA TYR A 32 -10.53 -12.90 -26.48
C TYR A 32 -10.76 -14.36 -26.92
N PRO A 33 -9.93 -14.86 -27.86
CA PRO A 33 -10.00 -16.28 -28.20
C PRO A 33 -9.74 -17.09 -26.94
N MET A 34 -10.61 -18.10 -26.70
CA MET A 34 -10.55 -18.94 -25.49
C MET A 34 -9.33 -19.85 -25.47
N TYR A 35 -8.77 -20.16 -26.65
CA TYR A 35 -7.66 -21.12 -26.81
C TYR A 35 -6.54 -20.54 -27.66
N TYR A 36 -5.31 -20.92 -27.33
CA TYR A 36 -4.13 -20.59 -28.09
C TYR A 36 -3.26 -21.86 -28.27
N LEU A 37 -2.64 -22.00 -29.43
CA LEU A 37 -1.63 -23.01 -29.69
C LEU A 37 -0.23 -22.39 -29.65
N PHE A 38 0.72 -23.12 -29.05
CA PHE A 38 2.14 -22.79 -29.10
C PHE A 38 2.76 -23.33 -30.38
N ALA A 39 2.65 -22.62 -31.49
CA ALA A 39 3.19 -22.99 -32.79
C ALA A 39 4.07 -21.89 -33.36
N GLY A 40 5.29 -21.72 -32.78
CA GLY A 40 6.15 -20.59 -33.08
C GLY A 40 5.60 -19.25 -32.60
N GLY A 41 4.71 -19.31 -31.60
CA GLY A 41 4.02 -18.20 -30.97
C GLY A 41 2.62 -18.57 -30.50
N LEU A 42 1.90 -17.61 -29.89
CA LEU A 42 0.51 -17.78 -29.45
C LEU A 42 -0.44 -17.60 -30.64
N GLN A 43 -0.93 -18.70 -31.20
CA GLN A 43 -1.91 -18.66 -32.30
C GLN A 43 -3.33 -18.86 -31.74
N PRO A 44 -4.26 -17.90 -31.92
CA PRO A 44 -5.61 -18.01 -31.42
C PRO A 44 -6.41 -19.09 -32.14
N GLN A 45 -7.14 -19.90 -31.39
CA GLN A 45 -7.99 -20.98 -31.88
C GLN A 45 -9.42 -20.86 -31.34
N SER A 46 -10.39 -21.25 -32.14
CA SER A 46 -11.79 -21.24 -31.74
C SER A 46 -12.25 -22.53 -31.04
N VAL A 47 -11.51 -23.63 -31.21
CA VAL A 47 -11.84 -24.95 -30.66
C VAL A 47 -10.58 -25.57 -30.03
N PRO A 48 -10.70 -26.21 -28.85
CA PRO A 48 -9.54 -26.87 -28.23
C PRO A 48 -9.08 -28.06 -29.09
N PRO A 49 -7.77 -28.22 -29.29
CA PRO A 49 -7.24 -29.41 -29.96
C PRO A 49 -7.49 -30.65 -29.12
N ALA A 50 -7.74 -31.80 -29.80
CA ALA A 50 -8.17 -33.03 -29.17
C ALA A 50 -7.12 -33.66 -28.24
N ASP A 51 -5.82 -33.45 -28.50
CA ASP A 51 -4.71 -34.05 -27.75
C ASP A 51 -4.26 -33.22 -26.53
N GLY A 52 -4.75 -32.00 -26.37
CA GLY A 52 -4.46 -31.12 -25.22
C GLY A 52 -3.01 -30.64 -25.09
N ARG A 53 -2.09 -31.09 -25.98
CA ARG A 53 -0.66 -30.74 -25.93
C ARG A 53 -0.40 -29.40 -26.61
N GLY A 54 0.48 -28.60 -26.00
CA GLY A 54 0.84 -27.29 -26.55
C GLY A 54 -0.32 -26.32 -26.60
N VAL A 55 -1.29 -26.44 -25.69
CA VAL A 55 -2.51 -25.59 -25.62
C VAL A 55 -2.45 -24.69 -24.42
N LEU A 56 -2.80 -23.42 -24.63
CA LEU A 56 -3.16 -22.48 -23.57
C LEU A 56 -4.67 -22.22 -23.67
N ALA A 57 -5.40 -22.53 -22.62
CA ALA A 57 -6.81 -22.16 -22.46
C ALA A 57 -6.94 -21.02 -21.44
N ILE A 58 -7.51 -19.89 -21.85
CA ILE A 58 -7.82 -18.78 -20.95
C ILE A 58 -9.34 -18.67 -20.88
N LEU A 59 -9.90 -19.00 -19.72
CA LEU A 59 -11.34 -19.10 -19.51
C LEU A 59 -11.76 -18.17 -18.36
N THR A 60 -12.93 -17.58 -18.49
CA THR A 60 -13.59 -16.96 -17.34
C THR A 60 -14.11 -18.06 -16.39
N PRO A 61 -14.41 -17.75 -15.10
CA PRO A 61 -15.00 -18.73 -14.19
C PRO A 61 -16.31 -19.36 -14.70
N GLN A 62 -17.10 -18.60 -15.43
CA GLN A 62 -18.36 -19.09 -16.01
C GLN A 62 -18.09 -20.07 -17.17
N GLU A 63 -17.16 -19.75 -18.02
CA GLU A 63 -16.75 -20.60 -19.15
C GLU A 63 -16.06 -21.89 -18.68
N ALA A 64 -15.26 -21.82 -17.63
CA ALA A 64 -14.55 -22.97 -17.07
C ALA A 64 -15.50 -24.10 -16.59
N HIS A 65 -16.74 -23.78 -16.26
CA HIS A 65 -17.76 -24.75 -15.85
C HIS A 65 -18.52 -25.37 -17.05
N SER A 66 -18.55 -24.72 -18.21
CA SER A 66 -19.32 -25.09 -19.38
C SER A 66 -18.50 -25.50 -20.60
N ALA A 67 -17.23 -25.09 -20.67
CA ALA A 67 -16.37 -25.37 -21.81
C ALA A 67 -15.85 -26.82 -21.83
N ALA A 68 -15.67 -27.35 -23.02
CA ALA A 68 -14.92 -28.59 -23.19
C ALA A 68 -13.45 -28.36 -22.87
N LEU A 69 -12.96 -28.93 -21.78
CA LEU A 69 -11.57 -28.82 -21.40
C LEU A 69 -10.68 -29.72 -22.25
N PRO A 70 -9.46 -29.28 -22.62
CA PRO A 70 -8.48 -30.16 -23.27
C PRO A 70 -8.17 -31.38 -22.39
N ALA A 71 -7.85 -32.53 -23.03
CA ALA A 71 -7.58 -33.77 -22.32
C ALA A 71 -6.46 -33.61 -21.28
N GLY A 72 -6.70 -34.08 -20.04
CA GLY A 72 -5.75 -34.02 -18.94
C GLY A 72 -5.74 -32.72 -18.13
N LEU A 73 -6.52 -31.71 -18.52
CA LEU A 73 -6.69 -30.47 -17.74
C LEU A 73 -7.99 -30.54 -16.94
N SER A 74 -7.90 -30.12 -15.67
CA SER A 74 -9.06 -29.96 -14.77
C SER A 74 -9.13 -28.53 -14.27
N VAL A 75 -10.33 -28.04 -13.98
CA VAL A 75 -10.51 -26.72 -13.37
C VAL A 75 -9.80 -26.74 -12.00
N PRO A 76 -8.89 -25.82 -11.73
CA PRO A 76 -8.22 -25.75 -10.43
C PRO A 76 -9.27 -25.55 -9.34
N ALA A 77 -9.26 -26.43 -8.33
CA ALA A 77 -10.17 -26.28 -7.20
C ALA A 77 -9.82 -24.96 -6.49
N ALA A 78 -10.83 -24.10 -6.30
CA ALA A 78 -10.64 -22.92 -5.47
C ALA A 78 -10.24 -23.37 -4.06
N PRO A 79 -9.29 -22.70 -3.39
CA PRO A 79 -8.97 -23.02 -2.01
C PRO A 79 -10.25 -22.95 -1.18
N ALA A 80 -10.49 -23.97 -0.34
CA ALA A 80 -11.73 -24.16 0.40
C ALA A 80 -12.07 -22.99 1.33
N ASP A 81 -11.08 -22.20 1.71
CA ASP A 81 -11.22 -21.03 2.56
C ASP A 81 -10.15 -19.99 2.21
N PRO A 82 -10.42 -19.09 1.24
CA PRO A 82 -9.44 -18.08 0.85
C PRO A 82 -9.34 -17.04 1.97
N HIS A 83 -8.45 -17.27 2.93
CA HIS A 83 -8.10 -16.22 3.88
C HIS A 83 -7.70 -14.96 3.09
N GLU A 84 -8.19 -13.80 3.48
CA GLU A 84 -7.85 -12.51 2.83
C GLU A 84 -6.34 -12.26 2.74
N SER A 85 -5.55 -12.98 3.55
CA SER A 85 -4.09 -12.90 3.62
C SER A 85 -3.35 -13.89 2.72
N GLN A 86 -4.05 -14.80 2.04
CA GLN A 86 -3.43 -15.76 1.13
C GLN A 86 -3.50 -15.23 -0.31
N PHE A 87 -2.33 -14.87 -0.85
CA PHE A 87 -2.20 -14.33 -2.21
C PHE A 87 -1.80 -15.40 -3.22
N CYS A 88 -0.96 -16.34 -2.82
CA CYS A 88 -0.44 -17.38 -3.70
C CYS A 88 -0.62 -18.74 -3.04
N TRP A 89 -0.98 -19.72 -3.86
CA TRP A 89 -1.07 -21.11 -3.47
C TRP A 89 -0.65 -21.97 -4.65
N LEU A 90 0.11 -23.03 -4.37
CA LEU A 90 0.63 -23.98 -5.34
C LEU A 90 0.44 -25.39 -4.79
N HIS A 91 0.00 -26.29 -5.65
CA HIS A 91 -0.06 -27.72 -5.39
C HIS A 91 0.54 -28.46 -6.58
N ILE A 92 1.51 -29.30 -6.30
CA ILE A 92 2.21 -30.10 -7.30
C ILE A 92 1.98 -31.57 -6.98
N ASP A 93 1.48 -32.31 -7.95
CA ASP A 93 1.29 -33.75 -7.84
C ASP A 93 1.89 -34.48 -9.09
N ARG A 94 1.74 -35.77 -9.13
CA ARG A 94 2.25 -36.59 -10.28
C ARG A 94 1.51 -36.29 -11.59
N THR A 95 0.37 -35.66 -11.55
CA THR A 95 -0.49 -35.39 -12.71
C THR A 95 -0.25 -34.01 -13.28
N GLY A 96 0.27 -33.08 -12.47
CA GLY A 96 0.56 -31.69 -12.88
C GLY A 96 0.71 -30.71 -11.76
N VAL A 97 0.66 -29.46 -12.12
CA VAL A 97 0.79 -28.30 -11.22
C VAL A 97 -0.52 -27.52 -11.24
N THR A 98 -1.08 -27.27 -10.08
CA THR A 98 -2.27 -26.39 -9.92
C THR A 98 -1.95 -25.26 -8.95
N GLY A 99 -2.54 -24.10 -9.17
CA GLY A 99 -2.30 -22.98 -8.26
C GLY A 99 -3.27 -21.84 -8.43
N HIS A 100 -3.21 -20.94 -7.46
CA HIS A 100 -3.95 -19.69 -7.46
C HIS A 100 -3.01 -18.53 -7.20
N LEU A 101 -3.26 -17.43 -7.89
CA LEU A 101 -2.54 -16.17 -7.75
C LEU A 101 -3.56 -15.05 -7.56
N ARG A 102 -3.33 -14.22 -6.55
CA ARG A 102 -4.11 -13.04 -6.27
C ARG A 102 -3.18 -11.87 -5.98
N THR A 103 -3.32 -10.78 -6.70
CA THR A 103 -2.58 -9.56 -6.37
C THR A 103 -3.27 -8.80 -5.23
N PRO A 104 -2.54 -8.07 -4.37
CA PRO A 104 -3.16 -7.23 -3.37
C PRO A 104 -3.97 -6.10 -4.03
N PRO A 105 -5.14 -5.73 -3.47
CA PRO A 105 -5.88 -4.57 -3.95
C PRO A 105 -5.06 -3.29 -3.72
N ARG A 106 -5.02 -2.43 -4.75
CA ARG A 106 -4.30 -1.16 -4.74
C ARG A 106 -5.25 0.00 -5.03
N PRO A 107 -4.93 1.22 -4.57
CA PRO A 107 -5.66 2.39 -5.03
C PRO A 107 -5.61 2.48 -6.56
N ASN A 108 -6.76 2.60 -7.20
CA ASN A 108 -6.91 2.73 -8.66
C ASN A 108 -6.54 1.51 -9.52
N GLN A 109 -6.25 0.35 -8.94
CA GLN A 109 -6.02 -0.89 -9.69
C GLN A 109 -6.84 -2.03 -9.08
N PRO A 110 -7.61 -2.78 -9.90
CA PRO A 110 -8.31 -3.97 -9.42
C PRO A 110 -7.29 -5.04 -8.99
N ALA A 111 -7.66 -5.83 -8.00
CA ALA A 111 -6.90 -7.03 -7.66
C ALA A 111 -7.13 -8.08 -8.73
N HIS A 112 -6.06 -8.65 -9.29
CA HIS A 112 -6.15 -9.76 -10.22
C HIS A 112 -6.27 -11.08 -9.45
N ARG A 113 -7.15 -11.96 -9.92
CA ARG A 113 -7.39 -13.29 -9.37
C ARG A 113 -7.32 -14.32 -10.49
N LEU A 114 -6.40 -15.24 -10.38
CA LEU A 114 -6.11 -16.24 -11.38
C LEU A 114 -6.04 -17.61 -10.73
N GLY A 115 -6.72 -18.59 -11.32
CA GLY A 115 -6.47 -20.01 -11.06
C GLY A 115 -5.76 -20.62 -12.26
N PHE A 116 -4.85 -21.55 -12.08
CA PHE A 116 -4.25 -22.25 -13.20
C PHE A 116 -4.06 -23.75 -12.93
N ALA A 117 -4.10 -24.52 -13.99
CA ALA A 117 -3.74 -25.93 -13.99
C ALA A 117 -2.83 -26.20 -15.19
N TRP A 118 -1.68 -26.81 -14.92
CA TRP A 118 -0.69 -27.18 -15.92
C TRP A 118 -0.43 -28.70 -15.87
N ALA A 119 -0.88 -29.40 -16.88
CA ALA A 119 -0.77 -30.85 -16.96
C ALA A 119 -0.77 -31.31 -18.42
N GLY A 120 -0.18 -32.48 -18.70
CA GLY A 120 -0.22 -33.10 -20.02
C GLY A 120 0.39 -32.29 -21.17
N GLY A 121 1.19 -31.26 -20.86
CA GLY A 121 1.76 -30.34 -21.84
C GLY A 121 0.82 -29.20 -22.24
N GLY A 122 -0.34 -28.99 -21.54
CA GLY A 122 -1.27 -27.88 -21.69
C GLY A 122 -1.35 -27.03 -20.44
N LEU A 123 -1.78 -25.78 -20.58
CA LEU A 123 -2.03 -24.84 -19.50
C LEU A 123 -3.44 -24.31 -19.57
N LEU A 124 -4.20 -24.48 -18.51
CA LEU A 124 -5.49 -23.81 -18.28
C LEU A 124 -5.29 -22.65 -17.32
N VAL A 125 -5.80 -21.48 -17.66
CA VAL A 125 -5.87 -20.31 -16.77
C VAL A 125 -7.33 -19.89 -16.64
N VAL A 126 -7.84 -19.89 -15.40
CA VAL A 126 -9.14 -19.33 -15.05
C VAL A 126 -8.92 -17.89 -14.62
N ASP A 127 -9.36 -16.96 -15.44
CA ASP A 127 -9.06 -15.52 -15.32
C ASP A 127 -10.31 -14.77 -14.89
N HIS A 128 -10.29 -14.20 -13.69
CA HIS A 128 -11.42 -13.43 -13.14
C HIS A 128 -11.44 -11.97 -13.61
N ASP A 129 -10.27 -11.42 -13.91
CA ASP A 129 -10.07 -9.97 -14.04
C ASP A 129 -9.33 -9.59 -15.34
N LYS A 130 -9.30 -10.48 -16.33
CA LYS A 130 -8.70 -10.34 -17.68
C LYS A 130 -7.16 -10.18 -17.71
N ALA A 131 -6.47 -10.46 -16.62
CA ALA A 131 -5.02 -10.26 -16.55
C ALA A 131 -4.23 -11.23 -17.47
N ALA A 132 -4.65 -12.48 -17.57
CA ALA A 132 -4.01 -13.47 -18.45
C ALA A 132 -4.33 -13.18 -19.92
N ALA A 133 -5.56 -12.76 -20.22
CA ALA A 133 -5.96 -12.37 -21.57
C ALA A 133 -5.19 -11.12 -22.04
N ASP A 134 -5.04 -10.10 -21.20
CA ASP A 134 -4.24 -8.92 -21.51
C ASP A 134 -2.74 -9.23 -21.65
N CYS A 135 -2.23 -10.18 -20.85
CA CYS A 135 -0.87 -10.70 -21.01
C CYS A 135 -0.67 -11.36 -22.37
N ALA A 136 -1.58 -12.24 -22.77
CA ALA A 136 -1.54 -12.94 -24.07
C ALA A 136 -1.62 -11.94 -25.23
N ALA A 137 -2.52 -10.95 -25.18
CA ALA A 137 -2.66 -9.91 -26.20
C ALA A 137 -1.36 -9.09 -26.35
N ARG A 138 -0.75 -8.67 -25.24
CA ARG A 138 0.52 -7.92 -25.27
C ARG A 138 1.67 -8.73 -25.84
N LEU A 139 1.77 -10.02 -25.53
CA LEU A 139 2.80 -10.90 -26.06
C LEU A 139 2.67 -11.02 -27.60
N THR A 140 1.44 -11.05 -28.12
CA THR A 140 1.20 -11.12 -29.57
C THR A 140 1.45 -9.80 -30.29
N GLU A 141 1.19 -8.64 -29.65
CA GLU A 141 1.34 -7.31 -30.27
C GLU A 141 2.79 -6.79 -30.28
N GLN A 142 3.58 -7.09 -29.25
CA GLN A 142 4.88 -6.43 -29.02
C GLN A 142 6.06 -7.12 -29.71
N GLY A 143 5.88 -8.22 -30.45
CA GLY A 143 6.98 -8.97 -31.05
C GLY A 143 8.03 -9.46 -30.02
N ALA A 144 7.63 -9.50 -28.74
CA ALA A 144 8.46 -10.06 -27.66
C ALA A 144 8.75 -11.55 -27.98
N PRO A 145 9.83 -12.14 -27.45
CA PRO A 145 10.04 -13.58 -27.59
C PRO A 145 8.80 -14.30 -27.10
N LEU A 146 8.08 -14.86 -28.07
CA LEU A 146 6.81 -15.56 -27.84
C LEU A 146 7.06 -16.81 -26.99
N PRO A 147 6.15 -17.14 -26.06
CA PRO A 147 6.27 -18.36 -25.27
C PRO A 147 6.24 -19.58 -26.19
N ASP A 148 7.24 -20.46 -26.02
CA ASP A 148 7.36 -21.70 -26.78
C ASP A 148 6.55 -22.86 -26.19
N GLY A 149 5.97 -22.63 -24.98
CA GLY A 149 5.22 -23.66 -24.27
C GLY A 149 4.42 -23.10 -23.06
N PRO A 150 3.66 -23.99 -22.40
CA PRO A 150 2.85 -23.65 -21.23
C PRO A 150 3.65 -23.05 -20.08
N ASP A 151 4.82 -23.64 -19.78
CA ASP A 151 5.77 -23.18 -18.77
C ASP A 151 6.27 -21.74 -19.04
N SER A 152 6.60 -21.48 -20.30
CA SER A 152 7.08 -20.18 -20.76
C SER A 152 5.99 -19.10 -20.65
N PHE A 153 4.74 -19.43 -20.93
CA PHE A 153 3.61 -18.52 -20.74
C PHE A 153 3.34 -18.25 -19.26
N LEU A 154 3.37 -19.29 -18.41
CA LEU A 154 3.17 -19.12 -16.96
C LEU A 154 4.21 -18.15 -16.38
N VAL A 155 5.48 -18.30 -16.75
CA VAL A 155 6.53 -17.36 -16.31
C VAL A 155 6.31 -15.94 -16.87
N ALA A 156 5.86 -15.83 -18.13
CA ALA A 156 5.52 -14.52 -18.70
C ALA A 156 4.36 -13.84 -17.95
N LEU A 157 3.34 -14.62 -17.58
CA LEU A 157 2.21 -14.15 -16.77
C LEU A 157 2.65 -13.69 -15.38
N LEU A 158 3.53 -14.43 -14.71
CA LEU A 158 4.10 -14.02 -13.42
C LEU A 158 4.84 -12.68 -13.53
N LEU A 159 5.68 -12.51 -14.54
CA LEU A 159 6.40 -11.25 -14.80
C LEU A 159 5.43 -10.11 -15.16
N TYR A 160 4.34 -10.42 -15.86
CA TYR A 160 3.30 -9.45 -16.18
C TYR A 160 2.57 -8.93 -14.93
N LEU A 161 2.26 -9.80 -13.97
CA LEU A 161 1.56 -9.44 -12.74
C LEU A 161 2.35 -8.46 -11.87
N ILE A 162 3.69 -8.54 -11.87
CA ILE A 162 4.55 -7.66 -11.04
C ILE A 162 5.11 -6.45 -11.79
N ARG A 163 4.71 -6.21 -13.05
CA ARG A 163 5.31 -5.17 -13.91
C ARG A 163 5.16 -3.75 -13.35
N ASP A 164 4.02 -3.47 -12.71
CA ASP A 164 3.66 -2.16 -12.18
C ASP A 164 3.94 -2.04 -10.68
N ASP A 165 4.64 -3.03 -10.08
CA ASP A 165 4.89 -3.11 -8.64
C ASP A 165 5.93 -2.09 -8.17
N LEU A 166 7.00 -1.88 -8.95
CA LEU A 166 8.02 -0.88 -8.59
C LEU A 166 7.47 0.54 -8.58
N PRO A 167 6.72 1.02 -9.60
CA PRO A 167 6.02 2.30 -9.52
C PRO A 167 5.07 2.43 -8.33
N TYR A 168 4.42 1.35 -7.92
CA TYR A 168 3.55 1.36 -6.74
C TYR A 168 4.35 1.53 -5.43
N ILE A 169 5.49 0.85 -5.29
CA ILE A 169 6.39 1.01 -4.13
C ILE A 169 6.90 2.46 -4.06
N GLN A 170 7.29 3.06 -5.19
CA GLN A 170 7.69 4.46 -5.26
C GLN A 170 6.58 5.44 -4.84
N GLN A 171 5.31 5.13 -5.15
CA GLN A 171 4.18 5.91 -4.65
C GLN A 171 4.02 5.81 -3.13
N LEU A 172 4.28 4.63 -2.54
CA LEU A 172 4.28 4.46 -1.08
C LEU A 172 5.41 5.24 -0.42
N GLU A 173 6.59 5.27 -1.03
CA GLU A 173 7.74 6.06 -0.59
C GLU A 173 7.39 7.56 -0.59
N THR A 174 6.85 8.08 -1.69
CA THR A 174 6.40 9.48 -1.78
C THR A 174 5.42 9.83 -0.66
N ARG A 175 4.45 8.95 -0.39
CA ARG A 175 3.47 9.16 0.69
C ARG A 175 4.09 9.15 2.08
N LEU A 176 5.18 8.40 2.31
CA LEU A 176 5.95 8.42 3.55
C LEU A 176 6.75 9.72 3.68
N THR A 177 7.40 10.16 2.61
CA THR A 177 8.13 11.45 2.57
C THR A 177 7.19 12.64 2.85
N ASP A 178 5.97 12.63 2.28
CA ASP A 178 4.95 13.64 2.59
C ASP A 178 4.54 13.63 4.07
N LEU A 179 4.54 12.45 4.72
CA LEU A 179 4.27 12.34 6.15
C LEU A 179 5.43 12.82 7.02
N GLU A 180 6.66 12.54 6.62
CA GLU A 180 7.87 13.05 7.28
C GLU A 180 7.87 14.59 7.24
N GLN A 181 7.64 15.17 6.07
CA GLN A 181 7.57 16.61 5.93
C GLN A 181 6.47 17.24 6.81
N ALA A 182 5.31 16.59 6.90
CA ALA A 182 4.22 17.04 7.78
C ALA A 182 4.62 17.03 9.27
N VAL A 183 5.45 16.06 9.71
CA VAL A 183 6.01 16.03 11.07
C VAL A 183 6.96 17.21 11.28
N LEU A 184 7.85 17.47 10.32
CA LEU A 184 8.81 18.58 10.39
C LEU A 184 8.12 19.94 10.40
N ASP A 185 7.02 20.09 9.64
CA ASP A 185 6.22 21.32 9.56
C ASP A 185 5.23 21.45 10.73
N ASN A 186 5.21 20.50 11.67
CA ASN A 186 4.29 20.43 12.81
C ASN A 186 2.79 20.35 12.42
N ASP A 187 2.49 19.89 11.18
CA ASP A 187 1.12 19.59 10.72
C ASP A 187 0.78 18.11 10.95
N THR A 188 0.56 17.76 12.20
CA THR A 188 0.39 16.36 12.65
C THR A 188 -1.07 15.93 12.79
N GLY A 189 -2.03 16.75 12.40
CA GLY A 189 -3.45 16.58 12.70
C GLY A 189 -4.09 15.24 12.26
N ARG A 190 -3.51 14.51 11.30
CA ARG A 190 -3.97 13.18 10.84
C ARG A 190 -2.84 12.17 10.70
N PHE A 191 -1.70 12.44 11.28
CA PHE A 191 -0.51 11.61 11.14
C PHE A 191 -0.77 10.13 11.45
N LEU A 192 -1.28 9.82 12.65
CA LEU A 192 -1.51 8.43 13.10
C LEU A 192 -2.42 7.65 12.16
N HIS A 193 -3.48 8.29 11.65
CA HIS A 193 -4.39 7.63 10.72
C HIS A 193 -3.70 7.34 9.37
N ARG A 194 -3.03 8.33 8.77
CA ARG A 194 -2.30 8.19 7.49
C ARG A 194 -1.20 7.14 7.60
N MET A 195 -0.41 7.18 8.68
CA MET A 195 0.63 6.20 8.96
C MET A 195 0.08 4.77 9.11
N SER A 196 -1.05 4.62 9.83
CA SER A 196 -1.72 3.32 9.97
C SER A 196 -2.16 2.73 8.63
N VAL A 197 -2.67 3.55 7.71
CA VAL A 197 -3.06 3.10 6.37
C VAL A 197 -1.84 2.62 5.58
N ILE A 198 -0.76 3.41 5.55
CA ILE A 198 0.46 3.04 4.82
C ILE A 198 1.09 1.77 5.39
N ARG A 199 1.16 1.64 6.72
CA ARG A 199 1.68 0.42 7.36
C ARG A 199 0.88 -0.82 7.00
N LYS A 200 -0.45 -0.73 6.92
CA LYS A 200 -1.31 -1.84 6.46
C LYS A 200 -1.02 -2.21 5.01
N GLU A 201 -0.82 -1.22 4.13
CA GLU A 201 -0.45 -1.44 2.74
C GLU A 201 0.93 -2.11 2.63
N LEU A 202 1.95 -1.61 3.34
CA LEU A 202 3.30 -2.19 3.38
C LEU A 202 3.29 -3.64 3.89
N ASN A 203 2.59 -3.92 4.98
CA ASN A 203 2.48 -5.27 5.53
C ASN A 203 1.81 -6.24 4.56
N ARG A 204 0.75 -5.80 3.87
CA ARG A 204 0.06 -6.59 2.85
C ARG A 204 0.98 -6.88 1.66
N THR A 205 1.69 -5.88 1.17
CA THR A 205 2.61 -5.96 0.05
C THR A 205 3.82 -6.85 0.37
N ASN A 206 4.40 -6.72 1.55
CA ASN A 206 5.50 -7.59 2.00
C ASN A 206 5.07 -9.07 2.09
N ARG A 207 3.87 -9.33 2.60
CA ARG A 207 3.31 -10.69 2.66
C ARG A 207 3.08 -11.27 1.25
N TYR A 208 2.59 -10.47 0.33
CA TYR A 208 2.40 -10.85 -1.06
C TYR A 208 3.74 -11.27 -1.70
N TYR A 209 4.78 -10.45 -1.58
CA TYR A 209 6.09 -10.81 -2.14
C TYR A 209 6.73 -12.00 -1.44
N ALA A 210 6.53 -12.16 -0.13
CA ALA A 210 7.00 -13.36 0.57
C ALA A 210 6.36 -14.64 -0.01
N GLN A 211 5.05 -14.62 -0.23
CA GLN A 211 4.34 -15.75 -0.84
C GLN A 211 4.72 -15.96 -2.32
N LEU A 212 4.99 -14.90 -3.08
CA LEU A 212 5.49 -15.04 -4.46
C LEU A 212 6.90 -15.63 -4.51
N CYS A 213 7.79 -15.29 -3.57
CA CYS A 213 9.11 -15.93 -3.48
C CYS A 213 8.96 -17.42 -3.20
N ASP A 214 8.15 -17.79 -2.20
CA ASP A 214 7.88 -19.17 -1.85
C ASP A 214 7.26 -19.95 -3.03
N PHE A 215 6.26 -19.37 -3.68
CA PHE A 215 5.64 -19.92 -4.89
C PHE A 215 6.66 -20.18 -6.01
N ALA A 216 7.54 -19.22 -6.30
CA ALA A 216 8.52 -19.34 -7.36
C ALA A 216 9.61 -20.36 -7.01
N SER A 217 10.05 -20.43 -5.75
CA SER A 217 11.01 -21.40 -5.27
C SER A 217 10.45 -22.83 -5.35
N THR A 218 9.23 -23.04 -4.85
CA THR A 218 8.55 -24.35 -4.94
C THR A 218 8.37 -24.78 -6.39
N LEU A 219 8.00 -23.84 -7.29
CA LEU A 219 7.87 -24.18 -8.72
C LEU A 219 9.22 -24.56 -9.36
N LEU A 220 10.32 -23.93 -8.93
CA LEU A 220 11.66 -24.25 -9.41
C LEU A 220 12.17 -25.62 -8.92
N GLU A 221 11.84 -25.99 -7.69
CA GLU A 221 12.32 -27.20 -7.02
C GLU A 221 11.45 -28.41 -7.40
N ASP A 222 10.14 -28.31 -7.22
CA ASP A 222 9.24 -29.46 -7.32
C ASP A 222 8.72 -29.70 -8.75
N ALA A 223 8.71 -28.70 -9.62
CA ALA A 223 8.34 -28.84 -11.04
C ALA A 223 9.54 -28.80 -11.99
N GLU A 224 10.72 -29.05 -11.51
CA GLU A 224 11.97 -28.92 -12.26
C GLU A 224 11.95 -29.69 -13.58
N GLU A 225 11.45 -30.93 -13.59
CA GLU A 225 11.38 -31.79 -14.78
C GLU A 225 10.41 -31.27 -15.86
N GLN A 226 9.40 -30.46 -15.44
CA GLN A 226 8.38 -29.93 -16.35
C GLN A 226 8.82 -28.60 -16.98
N LEU A 227 9.79 -27.91 -16.36
CA LEU A 227 10.29 -26.61 -16.81
C LEU A 227 11.38 -26.75 -17.86
N SER A 228 11.24 -26.04 -18.98
CA SER A 228 12.31 -25.89 -19.96
C SER A 228 13.48 -25.10 -19.39
N GLY A 229 14.70 -25.33 -19.92
CA GLY A 229 15.90 -24.60 -19.48
C GLY A 229 15.78 -23.06 -19.65
N HIS A 230 15.00 -22.61 -20.64
CA HIS A 230 14.72 -21.20 -20.85
C HIS A 230 13.78 -20.65 -19.74
N SER A 231 12.72 -21.37 -19.44
CA SER A 231 11.76 -21.01 -18.40
C SER A 231 12.37 -21.01 -17.00
N LYS A 232 13.26 -21.96 -16.68
CA LYS A 232 14.04 -21.98 -15.44
C LYS A 232 14.86 -20.68 -15.27
N LYS A 233 15.55 -20.22 -16.31
CA LYS A 233 16.33 -18.97 -16.27
C LYS A 233 15.42 -17.75 -16.05
N ARG A 234 14.29 -17.70 -16.74
CA ARG A 234 13.32 -16.59 -16.59
C ARG A 234 12.62 -16.60 -15.23
N LEU A 235 12.30 -17.78 -14.70
CA LEU A 235 11.70 -17.93 -13.37
C LEU A 235 12.69 -17.52 -12.26
N ASN A 236 13.99 -17.86 -12.41
CA ASN A 236 15.03 -17.34 -11.53
C ASN A 236 15.18 -15.82 -11.63
N HIS A 237 14.99 -15.23 -12.82
CA HIS A 237 14.97 -13.78 -12.98
C HIS A 237 13.75 -13.16 -12.27
N PHE A 238 12.57 -13.79 -12.41
CA PHE A 238 11.37 -13.40 -11.69
C PHE A 238 11.58 -13.46 -10.18
N LEU A 239 12.13 -14.55 -9.64
CA LEU A 239 12.41 -14.72 -8.22
C LEU A 239 13.29 -13.58 -7.69
N ARG A 240 14.43 -13.31 -8.34
CA ARG A 240 15.30 -12.18 -7.96
C ARG A 240 14.59 -10.83 -8.00
N LYS A 241 13.70 -10.62 -8.98
CA LYS A 241 12.93 -9.38 -9.08
C LYS A 241 11.94 -9.23 -7.92
N VAL A 242 11.27 -10.32 -7.53
CA VAL A 242 10.35 -10.33 -6.38
C VAL A 242 11.12 -10.14 -5.06
N GLU A 243 12.29 -10.75 -4.90
CA GLU A 243 13.17 -10.55 -3.73
C GLU A 243 13.59 -9.09 -3.59
N ASN A 244 13.95 -8.42 -4.69
CA ASN A 244 14.27 -7.00 -4.69
C ASN A 244 13.04 -6.16 -4.28
N LEU A 245 11.85 -6.41 -4.85
CA LEU A 245 10.61 -5.70 -4.47
C LEU A 245 10.27 -5.91 -2.98
N ARG A 246 10.52 -7.11 -2.46
CA ARG A 246 10.37 -7.42 -1.04
C ARG A 246 11.37 -6.64 -0.19
N GLY A 247 12.62 -6.55 -0.64
CA GLY A 247 13.67 -5.75 0.01
C GLY A 247 13.28 -4.26 0.11
N GLU A 248 12.85 -3.67 -1.02
CA GLU A 248 12.34 -2.28 -1.07
C GLU A 248 11.17 -2.06 -0.10
N THR A 249 10.19 -2.98 -0.11
CA THR A 249 9.05 -2.88 0.81
C THR A 249 9.48 -2.94 2.28
N ARG A 250 10.50 -3.75 2.60
CA ARG A 250 11.06 -3.83 3.95
C ARG A 250 11.76 -2.53 4.35
N MET A 251 12.55 -1.95 3.46
CA MET A 251 13.19 -0.64 3.71
C MET A 251 12.14 0.45 3.98
N LEU A 252 11.04 0.49 3.22
CA LEU A 252 9.95 1.42 3.48
C LEU A 252 9.25 1.16 4.83
N HIS A 253 9.19 -0.09 5.28
CA HIS A 253 8.65 -0.41 6.61
C HIS A 253 9.56 0.12 7.73
N GLU A 254 10.87 0.01 7.58
CA GLU A 254 11.85 0.56 8.50
C GLU A 254 11.77 2.10 8.50
N TYR A 255 11.67 2.73 7.32
CA TYR A 255 11.47 4.16 7.17
C TYR A 255 10.17 4.65 7.84
N ALA A 256 9.04 3.95 7.66
CA ALA A 256 7.79 4.27 8.35
C ALA A 256 7.91 4.17 9.89
N THR A 257 8.79 3.30 10.38
CA THR A 257 9.08 3.18 11.81
C THR A 257 9.91 4.36 12.30
N GLN A 258 10.91 4.79 11.52
CA GLN A 258 11.72 5.97 11.82
C GLN A 258 10.85 7.23 11.91
N ILE A 259 10.01 7.51 10.89
CA ILE A 259 9.09 8.67 10.90
C ILE A 259 8.18 8.66 12.14
N SER A 260 7.72 7.45 12.55
CA SER A 260 6.89 7.34 13.76
C SER A 260 7.66 7.67 15.04
N SER A 261 8.97 7.37 15.09
CA SER A 261 9.83 7.74 16.21
C SER A 261 10.11 9.24 16.25
N GLU A 262 10.29 9.85 15.08
CA GLU A 262 10.45 11.30 14.94
C GLU A 262 9.17 12.05 15.38
N TYR A 263 8.00 11.57 14.96
CA TYR A 263 6.73 12.09 15.43
C TYR A 263 6.60 12.02 16.96
N GLN A 264 6.98 10.88 17.57
CA GLN A 264 6.95 10.73 19.03
C GLN A 264 7.90 11.72 19.72
N ALA A 265 9.11 11.87 19.18
CA ALA A 265 10.07 12.84 19.70
C ALA A 265 9.54 14.28 19.63
N GLN A 266 8.83 14.65 18.55
CA GLN A 266 8.21 15.96 18.41
C GLN A 266 7.10 16.17 19.45
N VAL A 267 6.24 15.18 19.66
CA VAL A 267 5.20 15.21 20.70
C VAL A 267 5.82 15.39 22.08
N ASP A 268 6.91 14.68 22.38
CA ASP A 268 7.62 14.79 23.67
C ASP A 268 8.23 16.18 23.87
N ILE A 269 8.75 16.80 22.80
CA ILE A 269 9.28 18.17 22.82
C ILE A 269 8.15 19.15 23.16
N ASP A 270 7.00 19.05 22.50
CA ASP A 270 5.85 19.92 22.71
C ASP A 270 5.26 19.74 24.12
N GLN A 271 5.14 18.50 24.59
CA GLN A 271 4.72 18.20 25.95
C GLN A 271 5.66 18.82 26.99
N ASN A 272 6.98 18.69 26.79
CA ASN A 272 7.98 19.28 27.66
C ASN A 272 7.89 20.82 27.67
N ARG A 273 7.60 21.44 26.50
CA ARG A 273 7.35 22.89 26.41
C ARG A 273 6.15 23.31 27.24
N VAL A 274 5.01 22.60 27.15
CA VAL A 274 3.83 22.88 27.95
C VAL A 274 4.13 22.72 29.44
N MET A 275 4.84 21.66 29.83
CA MET A 275 5.23 21.44 31.23
C MET A 275 6.15 22.55 31.78
N LYS A 276 7.09 23.06 30.97
CA LYS A 276 7.92 24.22 31.35
C LYS A 276 7.08 25.46 31.62
N VAL A 277 6.13 25.78 30.71
CA VAL A 277 5.25 26.93 30.89
C VAL A 277 4.40 26.80 32.18
N LEU A 278 3.81 25.60 32.39
CA LEU A 278 3.02 25.35 33.59
C LEU A 278 3.87 25.50 34.86
N THR A 279 5.09 24.96 34.87
CA THR A 279 6.03 25.08 36.00
C THR A 279 6.38 26.54 36.29
N ILE A 280 6.66 27.35 35.26
CA ILE A 280 6.98 28.77 35.41
C ILE A 280 5.78 29.52 36.05
N VAL A 281 4.57 29.32 35.49
CA VAL A 281 3.34 29.94 36.01
C VAL A 281 3.14 29.55 37.47
N THR A 282 3.19 28.25 37.79
CA THR A 282 3.00 27.76 39.16
C THR A 282 4.05 28.32 40.13
N ALA A 283 5.34 28.35 39.72
CA ALA A 283 6.43 28.85 40.54
C ALA A 283 6.31 30.36 40.84
N ILE A 284 5.72 31.14 39.92
CA ILE A 284 5.46 32.55 40.13
C ILE A 284 4.25 32.76 41.04
N PHE A 285 3.15 32.07 40.82
CA PHE A 285 1.91 32.31 41.58
C PHE A 285 1.94 31.71 42.97
N LEU A 286 2.66 30.63 43.23
CA LEU A 286 2.67 29.99 44.57
C LEU A 286 3.18 30.94 45.67
N PRO A 287 4.35 31.62 45.57
CA PRO A 287 4.80 32.55 46.60
C PRO A 287 3.91 33.77 46.71
N LEU A 288 3.35 34.27 45.59
CA LEU A 288 2.40 35.37 45.58
C LEU A 288 1.11 35.05 46.37
N THR A 289 0.57 33.85 46.13
CA THR A 289 -0.62 33.36 46.81
C THR A 289 -0.36 33.18 48.31
N LEU A 290 0.85 32.67 48.66
CA LEU A 290 1.24 32.55 50.07
C LEU A 290 1.32 33.91 50.75
N ILE A 291 1.97 34.92 50.12
CA ILE A 291 2.05 36.29 50.65
C ILE A 291 0.65 36.91 50.79
N ALA A 292 -0.16 36.84 49.73
CA ALA A 292 -1.51 37.39 49.74
C ALA A 292 -2.42 36.70 50.77
N GLY A 293 -2.32 35.38 50.90
CA GLY A 293 -3.04 34.58 51.89
C GLY A 293 -2.65 34.91 53.32
N TRP A 294 -1.33 35.04 53.58
CA TRP A 294 -0.82 35.39 54.91
C TRP A 294 -1.25 36.79 55.36
N TYR A 295 -1.12 37.78 54.48
CA TYR A 295 -1.53 39.15 54.79
C TYR A 295 -3.04 39.40 54.62
N GLY A 296 -3.80 38.48 54.02
CA GLY A 296 -5.25 38.47 53.94
C GLY A 296 -5.96 37.90 55.18
N MET A 297 -5.22 37.37 56.15
CA MET A 297 -5.79 36.82 57.37
C MET A 297 -6.22 37.94 58.31
N ASN A 298 -7.42 37.84 58.91
CA ASN A 298 -8.00 38.83 59.83
C ASN A 298 -7.50 38.63 61.26
N PHE A 299 -6.21 38.55 61.52
CA PHE A 299 -5.65 38.54 62.86
C PHE A 299 -5.41 39.94 63.38
N PRO A 300 -5.79 40.26 64.68
CA PRO A 300 -5.72 41.63 65.22
C PRO A 300 -4.29 42.16 65.44
N ASN A 301 -3.25 41.35 65.39
CA ASN A 301 -1.85 41.70 65.69
C ASN A 301 -0.89 41.40 64.55
N ILE A 302 -1.24 41.65 63.28
CA ILE A 302 -0.29 41.53 62.17
C ILE A 302 0.60 42.78 62.13
N LEU A 303 1.89 42.64 62.39
CA LEU A 303 2.92 43.67 62.56
C LEU A 303 2.96 44.77 61.47
N LEU A 304 2.56 44.46 60.21
CA LEU A 304 2.58 45.37 59.08
C LEU A 304 1.24 46.05 58.77
N LEU A 305 0.11 45.58 59.31
CA LEU A 305 -1.20 46.20 59.03
C LEU A 305 -1.40 47.58 59.74
N GLY A 306 -0.72 47.82 60.88
CA GLY A 306 -0.73 49.04 61.55
C GLY A 306 0.20 50.13 60.97
N TRP A 307 1.03 49.80 60.00
CA TRP A 307 1.99 50.74 59.44
C TRP A 307 1.47 51.35 58.14
N ARG A 308 1.53 52.71 58.08
CA ARG A 308 1.02 53.53 56.95
C ARG A 308 1.50 53.06 55.57
N TYR A 309 2.67 52.45 55.48
CA TYR A 309 3.29 51.97 54.22
C TYR A 309 3.27 50.45 54.12
N GLY A 310 2.61 49.73 54.98
CA GLY A 310 2.60 48.25 55.01
C GLY A 310 2.12 47.61 53.73
N TYR A 311 1.05 48.13 53.13
CA TYR A 311 0.54 47.67 51.83
C TYR A 311 1.56 47.86 50.70
N ALA A 312 2.20 49.02 50.66
CA ALA A 312 3.24 49.30 49.64
C ALA A 312 4.46 48.36 49.80
N ALA A 313 4.87 48.08 51.05
CA ALA A 313 5.98 47.15 51.32
C ALA A 313 5.69 45.74 50.84
N VAL A 314 4.49 45.21 51.12
CA VAL A 314 4.08 43.87 50.65
C VAL A 314 4.02 43.84 49.13
N ALA A 315 3.50 44.89 48.46
CA ALA A 315 3.47 44.96 46.98
C ALA A 315 4.89 44.99 46.40
N ILE A 316 5.83 45.73 46.98
CA ILE A 316 7.22 45.79 46.53
C ILE A 316 7.91 44.41 46.68
N VAL A 317 7.75 43.76 47.84
CA VAL A 317 8.30 42.39 48.08
C VAL A 317 7.73 41.40 47.08
N SER A 318 6.42 41.44 46.84
CA SER A 318 5.78 40.58 45.82
C SER A 318 6.34 40.81 44.41
N ALA A 319 6.50 42.08 44.02
CA ALA A 319 7.09 42.42 42.72
C ALA A 319 8.56 41.96 42.62
N LEU A 320 9.34 42.10 43.67
CA LEU A 320 10.74 41.68 43.73
C LEU A 320 10.84 40.16 43.57
N VAL A 321 9.97 39.36 44.23
CA VAL A 321 9.91 37.90 44.07
C VAL A 321 9.62 37.54 42.64
N VAL A 322 8.66 38.18 41.98
CA VAL A 322 8.33 37.94 40.56
C VAL A 322 9.55 38.22 39.66
N VAL A 323 10.18 39.37 39.84
CA VAL A 323 11.35 39.77 39.04
C VAL A 323 12.50 38.76 39.20
N LEU A 324 12.78 38.33 40.43
CA LEU A 324 13.82 37.35 40.73
C LEU A 324 13.50 36.00 40.07
N LEU A 325 12.26 35.54 40.12
CA LEU A 325 11.86 34.26 39.48
C LEU A 325 11.94 34.35 37.98
N ILE A 326 11.47 35.44 37.35
CA ILE A 326 11.60 35.64 35.89
C ILE A 326 13.09 35.67 35.48
N TRP A 327 13.93 36.39 36.22
CA TRP A 327 15.36 36.46 35.99
C TRP A 327 16.02 35.08 36.13
N TYR A 328 15.64 34.28 37.13
CA TYR A 328 16.12 32.90 37.33
C TYR A 328 15.77 32.00 36.19
N PHE A 329 14.50 31.98 35.73
CA PHE A 329 14.06 31.15 34.61
C PHE A 329 14.69 31.59 33.28
N LYS A 330 14.85 32.89 33.05
CA LYS A 330 15.56 33.43 31.88
C LYS A 330 17.01 33.00 31.87
N ARG A 331 17.72 33.04 33.03
CA ARG A 331 19.09 32.54 33.14
C ARG A 331 19.21 31.03 32.85
N LYS A 332 18.20 30.25 33.21
CA LYS A 332 18.13 28.79 32.92
C LYS A 332 17.70 28.46 31.48
N LYS A 333 17.46 29.43 30.62
CA LYS A 333 16.99 29.25 29.24
C LYS A 333 15.69 28.43 29.16
N TRP A 334 14.77 28.68 30.09
CA TRP A 334 13.44 28.05 30.08
C TRP A 334 12.44 28.84 29.22
N PHE A 335 12.81 30.05 28.86
CA PHE A 335 12.16 30.91 27.86
C PHE A 335 12.93 30.85 26.54
#